data_ec84f3ef9adc905779e7b4b9e190124a
#
_entry.id   ec84f3ef9adc905779e7b4b9e190124a
#
_cell.length_a   1.000
_cell.length_b   1.000
_cell.length_c   1.000
_cell.angle_alpha   90.00
_cell.angle_beta   90.00
_cell.angle_gamma   90.00
#
_symmetry.space_group_name_H-M   'P 1'
#
loop_
_entity.id
_entity.type
_entity.pdbx_description
1 polymer ?
#
loop_
_entity_poly.entity_id
_entity_poly.type
_entity_poly.pdbx_seq_one_letter_code
_entity_poly.pdbx_strand_id
1 'polypeptide(L)'
;MILEERNTSLFANKTNSYMEICRDNIWQSIRSSNGSIICSASGFIGNPRTDILQIIAYPDIESWQTSQGAWSSIDNSLIKKETVRILRPIDSDSKSNISPEERKNIYEYQKFIMDPVYLNEFTTCFKESIYKNFESLGISFLGIWTLASSSNPLEIIQMTGYDNINHWEECRLKIFDTNNESDELWDREKALRDRLEEITIERSLNLVKSIVI
;
A
#
# COMPACT_ATOMS: atom_id res chain seq x y z
N MET A 1 13.76 8.46 -4.15
CA MET A 1 12.31 8.22 -4.30
C MET A 1 11.62 8.52 -2.99
N ILE A 2 10.49 9.23 -3.03
CA ILE A 2 9.54 9.40 -1.94
C ILE A 2 8.16 8.98 -2.45
N LEU A 3 7.24 8.69 -1.54
CA LEU A 3 5.86 8.40 -1.91
C LEU A 3 4.93 9.33 -1.14
N GLU A 4 3.85 9.72 -1.81
CA GLU A 4 2.69 10.35 -1.18
C GLU A 4 1.63 9.28 -0.95
N GLU A 5 1.16 9.16 0.27
CA GLU A 5 -0.06 8.47 0.60
C GLU A 5 -1.15 9.50 0.84
N ARG A 6 -2.19 9.45 0.04
CA ARG A 6 -3.34 10.34 0.17
C ARG A 6 -4.59 9.52 0.44
N ASN A 7 -5.18 9.77 1.59
CA ASN A 7 -6.44 9.18 2.02
C ASN A 7 -7.52 10.26 2.03
N THR A 8 -8.51 10.14 1.14
CA THR A 8 -9.58 11.12 0.96
C THR A 8 -10.93 10.49 1.24
N SER A 9 -11.62 10.92 2.28
CA SER A 9 -13.01 10.53 2.56
C SER A 9 -13.95 11.51 1.87
N LEU A 10 -14.80 11.01 0.98
CA LEU A 10 -15.71 11.81 0.16
C LEU A 10 -17.12 11.85 0.75
N PHE A 11 -17.89 12.88 0.42
CA PHE A 11 -19.32 12.88 0.64
C PHE A 11 -20.01 11.81 -0.25
N ALA A 12 -21.18 11.34 0.19
CA ALA A 12 -21.94 10.35 -0.56
C ALA A 12 -22.21 10.83 -1.99
N ASN A 13 -22.09 9.90 -2.96
CA ASN A 13 -22.30 10.14 -4.40
C ASN A 13 -21.29 11.12 -5.06
N LYS A 14 -20.16 11.43 -4.41
CA LYS A 14 -19.14 12.35 -4.96
C LYS A 14 -17.94 11.65 -5.57
N THR A 15 -17.85 10.34 -5.47
CA THR A 15 -16.71 9.56 -5.95
C THR A 15 -16.45 9.76 -7.45
N ASN A 16 -17.49 9.74 -8.30
CA ASN A 16 -17.31 9.90 -9.74
C ASN A 16 -16.74 11.28 -10.09
N SER A 17 -17.34 12.37 -9.54
CA SER A 17 -16.88 13.73 -9.80
C SER A 17 -15.43 13.94 -9.31
N TYR A 18 -15.09 13.39 -8.14
CA TYR A 18 -13.72 13.45 -7.63
C TYR A 18 -12.75 12.70 -8.57
N MET A 19 -13.11 11.51 -9.03
CA MET A 19 -12.26 10.71 -9.91
C MET A 19 -12.13 11.30 -11.31
N GLU A 20 -13.14 12.01 -11.84
CA GLU A 20 -13.07 12.77 -13.08
C GLU A 20 -12.00 13.87 -12.96
N ILE A 21 -12.05 14.70 -11.91
CA ILE A 21 -11.03 15.73 -11.66
C ILE A 21 -9.63 15.11 -11.53
N CYS A 22 -9.51 13.97 -10.84
CA CYS A 22 -8.24 13.28 -10.72
C CYS A 22 -7.68 12.87 -12.10
N ARG A 23 -8.49 12.29 -12.98
CA ARG A 23 -8.06 11.85 -14.32
C ARG A 23 -7.71 13.01 -15.22
N ASP A 24 -8.57 14.02 -15.25
CA ASP A 24 -8.48 15.09 -16.23
C ASP A 24 -7.38 16.11 -15.90
N ASN A 25 -7.10 16.33 -14.62
CA ASN A 25 -6.19 17.38 -14.18
C ASN A 25 -5.02 16.83 -13.34
N ILE A 26 -5.33 16.15 -12.23
CA ILE A 26 -4.34 15.86 -11.18
C ILE A 26 -3.32 14.85 -11.65
N TRP A 27 -3.77 13.70 -12.18
CA TRP A 27 -2.85 12.65 -12.63
C TRP A 27 -1.99 13.06 -13.81
N GLN A 28 -2.49 13.98 -14.66
CA GLN A 28 -1.68 14.58 -15.74
C GLN A 28 -0.56 15.46 -15.16
N SER A 29 -0.87 16.28 -14.16
CA SER A 29 0.12 17.11 -13.48
C SER A 29 1.16 16.28 -12.74
N ILE A 30 0.74 15.20 -12.06
CA ILE A 30 1.66 14.25 -11.41
C ILE A 30 2.64 13.67 -12.43
N ARG A 31 2.14 13.16 -13.56
CA ARG A 31 3.00 12.60 -14.62
C ARG A 31 3.94 13.65 -15.23
N SER A 32 3.46 14.88 -15.42
CA SER A 32 4.28 16.00 -15.93
C SER A 32 5.40 16.39 -14.95
N SER A 33 5.23 16.09 -13.67
CA SER A 33 6.22 16.29 -12.62
C SER A 33 7.06 15.01 -12.36
N ASN A 34 7.13 14.09 -13.33
CA ASN A 34 7.82 12.80 -13.22
C ASN A 34 7.30 11.89 -12.10
N GLY A 35 6.09 12.13 -11.59
CA GLY A 35 5.43 11.27 -10.63
C GLY A 35 4.71 10.10 -11.31
N SER A 36 4.49 9.03 -10.56
CA SER A 36 3.77 7.83 -11.00
C SER A 36 2.69 7.43 -9.98
N ILE A 37 1.47 7.20 -10.48
CA ILE A 37 0.38 6.69 -9.63
C ILE A 37 0.55 5.18 -9.49
N ILE A 38 1.02 4.75 -8.34
CA ILE A 38 1.23 3.33 -8.01
C ILE A 38 -0.12 2.64 -7.79
N CYS A 39 -1.00 3.27 -7.00
CA CYS A 39 -2.32 2.76 -6.71
C CYS A 39 -3.33 3.91 -6.60
N SER A 40 -4.54 3.68 -7.12
CA SER A 40 -5.73 4.44 -6.78
C SER A 40 -6.85 3.43 -6.53
N ALA A 41 -7.43 3.47 -5.34
CA ALA A 41 -8.39 2.46 -4.91
C ALA A 41 -9.45 3.06 -3.97
N SER A 42 -10.63 2.46 -3.96
CA SER A 42 -11.70 2.75 -3.01
C SER A 42 -11.76 1.71 -1.90
N GLY A 43 -12.29 2.06 -0.76
CA GLY A 43 -12.54 1.11 0.32
C GLY A 43 -13.41 -0.06 -0.15
N PHE A 44 -13.09 -1.27 0.34
CA PHE A 44 -13.81 -2.50 0.00
C PHE A 44 -14.16 -3.32 1.25
N ILE A 45 -13.15 -3.76 2.02
CA ILE A 45 -13.34 -4.40 3.33
C ILE A 45 -12.52 -3.62 4.35
N GLY A 46 -13.15 -3.23 5.45
CA GLY A 46 -12.53 -2.44 6.52
C GLY A 46 -12.70 -0.92 6.37
N ASN A 47 -12.92 -0.42 5.14
CA ASN A 47 -13.14 1.00 4.87
C ASN A 47 -14.38 1.25 3.98
N PRO A 48 -15.08 2.38 4.14
CA PRO A 48 -16.17 2.78 3.27
C PRO A 48 -15.74 2.93 1.80
N ARG A 49 -16.65 2.67 0.87
CA ARG A 49 -16.40 2.87 -0.57
C ARG A 49 -16.15 4.32 -0.97
N THR A 50 -16.51 5.26 -0.12
CA THR A 50 -16.25 6.69 -0.29
C THR A 50 -14.85 7.11 0.15
N ASP A 51 -14.09 6.21 0.75
CA ASP A 51 -12.70 6.46 1.11
C ASP A 51 -11.80 6.05 -0.03
N ILE A 52 -11.06 7.02 -0.55
CA ILE A 52 -10.14 6.84 -1.67
C ILE A 52 -8.71 6.85 -1.13
N LEU A 53 -7.99 5.78 -1.41
CA LEU A 53 -6.56 5.66 -1.16
C LEU A 53 -5.81 5.86 -2.47
N GLN A 54 -4.84 6.76 -2.47
CA GLN A 54 -3.89 6.93 -3.57
C GLN A 54 -2.46 6.81 -3.04
N ILE A 55 -1.64 6.01 -3.71
CA ILE A 55 -0.19 5.92 -3.49
C ILE A 55 0.49 6.44 -4.75
N ILE A 56 1.29 7.48 -4.60
CA ILE A 56 1.95 8.18 -5.69
C ILE A 56 3.45 8.22 -5.41
N ALA A 57 4.26 7.75 -6.34
CA ALA A 57 5.71 7.80 -6.24
C ALA A 57 6.27 9.02 -6.98
N TYR A 58 7.28 9.66 -6.38
CA TYR A 58 8.03 10.77 -6.97
C TYR A 58 9.53 10.49 -6.87
N PRO A 59 10.32 10.92 -7.85
CA PRO A 59 11.78 10.73 -7.78
C PRO A 59 12.39 11.47 -6.57
N ASP A 60 11.87 12.66 -6.25
CA ASP A 60 12.36 13.55 -5.21
C ASP A 60 11.27 14.48 -4.66
N ILE A 61 11.63 15.29 -3.68
CA ILE A 61 10.73 16.24 -3.00
C ILE A 61 10.33 17.42 -3.90
N GLU A 62 11.18 17.83 -4.83
CA GLU A 62 10.92 18.94 -5.75
C GLU A 62 9.81 18.56 -6.75
N SER A 63 9.90 17.36 -7.31
CA SER A 63 8.86 16.78 -8.17
C SER A 63 7.51 16.69 -7.46
N TRP A 64 7.54 16.27 -6.18
CA TRP A 64 6.33 16.24 -5.35
C TRP A 64 5.75 17.65 -5.15
N GLN A 65 6.58 18.63 -4.74
CA GLN A 65 6.13 20.01 -4.51
C GLN A 65 5.52 20.62 -5.79
N THR A 66 6.13 20.39 -6.94
CA THR A 66 5.65 20.89 -8.24
C THR A 66 4.24 20.37 -8.57
N SER A 67 3.95 19.11 -8.22
CA SER A 67 2.63 18.51 -8.50
C SER A 67 1.52 18.99 -7.56
N GLN A 68 1.86 19.54 -6.38
CA GLN A 68 0.85 19.86 -5.35
C GLN A 68 -0.15 20.92 -5.75
N GLY A 69 0.24 21.85 -6.64
CA GLY A 69 -0.67 22.89 -7.14
C GLY A 69 -1.93 22.36 -7.84
N ALA A 70 -1.84 21.17 -8.45
CA ALA A 70 -2.98 20.56 -9.14
C ALA A 70 -4.12 20.16 -8.19
N TRP A 71 -3.81 19.81 -6.94
CA TRP A 71 -4.80 19.41 -5.94
C TRP A 71 -5.74 20.55 -5.54
N SER A 72 -5.34 21.80 -5.75
CA SER A 72 -6.19 22.99 -5.54
C SER A 72 -7.39 23.07 -6.50
N SER A 73 -7.38 22.29 -7.59
CA SER A 73 -8.51 22.20 -8.53
C SER A 73 -9.71 21.41 -7.98
N ILE A 74 -9.53 20.68 -6.88
CA ILE A 74 -10.61 19.92 -6.25
C ILE A 74 -11.54 20.86 -5.49
N ASP A 75 -12.83 20.75 -5.78
CA ASP A 75 -13.87 21.42 -4.99
C ASP A 75 -13.94 20.79 -3.58
N ASN A 76 -13.70 21.60 -2.57
CA ASN A 76 -13.77 21.17 -1.15
C ASN A 76 -15.15 20.63 -0.76
N SER A 77 -16.21 20.94 -1.50
CA SER A 77 -17.56 20.38 -1.27
C SER A 77 -17.64 18.87 -1.57
N LEU A 78 -16.62 18.29 -2.23
CA LEU A 78 -16.54 16.85 -2.49
C LEU A 78 -15.96 16.08 -1.30
N ILE A 79 -15.11 16.73 -0.50
CA ILE A 79 -14.25 16.11 0.51
C ILE A 79 -14.79 16.35 1.93
N LYS A 80 -14.94 15.27 2.70
CA LYS A 80 -15.21 15.34 4.14
C LYS A 80 -13.93 15.50 4.96
N LYS A 81 -12.91 14.73 4.57
CA LYS A 81 -11.62 14.67 5.26
C LYS A 81 -10.55 14.22 4.27
N GLU A 82 -9.38 14.79 4.38
CA GLU A 82 -8.20 14.34 3.67
C GLU A 82 -7.01 14.23 4.62
N THR A 83 -6.18 13.23 4.41
CA THR A 83 -4.89 13.07 5.08
C THR A 83 -3.83 12.76 4.03
N VAL A 84 -2.76 13.54 4.04
CA VAL A 84 -1.63 13.37 3.14
C VAL A 84 -0.40 13.07 3.99
N ARG A 85 0.31 11.98 3.65
CA ARG A 85 1.52 11.57 4.36
C ARG A 85 2.63 11.30 3.35
N ILE A 86 3.86 11.64 3.73
CA ILE A 86 5.04 11.29 2.94
C ILE A 86 5.66 10.03 3.50
N LEU A 87 5.89 9.08 2.61
CA LEU A 87 6.47 7.78 2.92
C LEU A 87 7.85 7.64 2.29
N ARG A 88 8.69 6.83 2.91
CA ARG A 88 9.98 6.38 2.37
C ARG A 88 9.99 4.86 2.26
N PRO A 89 10.49 4.29 1.16
CA PRO A 89 10.69 2.85 1.08
C PRO A 89 11.72 2.40 2.11
N ILE A 90 11.45 1.29 2.75
CA ILE A 90 12.41 0.57 3.61
C ILE A 90 13.07 -0.58 2.85
N ASP A 91 12.61 -0.84 1.64
CA ASP A 91 13.07 -1.90 0.77
C ASP A 91 13.26 -1.41 -0.67
N SER A 92 14.32 -1.89 -1.34
CA SER A 92 14.63 -1.56 -2.75
C SER A 92 13.61 -2.13 -3.74
N ASP A 93 12.86 -3.17 -3.34
CA ASP A 93 11.87 -3.84 -4.19
C ASP A 93 10.54 -3.07 -4.26
N SER A 94 10.41 -2.00 -3.45
CA SER A 94 9.26 -1.08 -3.51
C SER A 94 9.19 -0.39 -4.88
N LYS A 95 8.03 -0.48 -5.53
CA LYS A 95 7.83 0.03 -6.89
C LYS A 95 7.81 1.55 -6.93
N SER A 96 8.52 2.11 -7.91
CA SER A 96 8.46 3.53 -8.28
C SER A 96 7.51 3.79 -9.46
N ASN A 97 7.13 2.74 -10.17
CA ASN A 97 6.18 2.76 -11.27
C ASN A 97 5.47 1.41 -11.37
N ILE A 98 4.31 1.38 -11.98
CA ILE A 98 3.53 0.16 -12.25
C ILE A 98 2.91 0.26 -13.64
N SER A 99 3.16 -0.74 -14.48
CA SER A 99 2.55 -0.81 -15.80
C SER A 99 1.06 -1.19 -15.72
N PRO A 100 0.24 -0.87 -16.73
CA PRO A 100 -1.18 -1.25 -16.74
C PRO A 100 -1.40 -2.75 -16.53
N GLU A 101 -0.52 -3.60 -17.07
CA GLU A 101 -0.60 -5.07 -17.00
C GLU A 101 -0.28 -5.61 -15.61
N GLU A 102 0.51 -4.88 -14.82
CA GLU A 102 0.85 -5.26 -13.45
C GLU A 102 -0.22 -4.86 -12.45
N ARG A 103 -1.19 -4.03 -12.88
CA ARG A 103 -2.26 -3.55 -12.01
C ARG A 103 -3.20 -4.70 -11.63
N LYS A 104 -3.57 -4.73 -10.37
CA LYS A 104 -4.48 -5.73 -9.79
C LYS A 104 -5.83 -5.11 -9.47
N ASN A 105 -6.86 -5.95 -9.34
CA ASN A 105 -8.22 -5.49 -9.03
C ASN A 105 -8.45 -5.23 -7.55
N ILE A 106 -7.75 -5.98 -6.69
CA ILE A 106 -7.83 -5.89 -5.23
C ILE A 106 -6.43 -5.63 -4.70
N TYR A 107 -6.33 -4.70 -3.76
CA TYR A 107 -5.09 -4.50 -3.02
C TYR A 107 -5.35 -4.72 -1.53
N GLU A 108 -4.38 -5.35 -0.88
CA GLU A 108 -4.29 -5.45 0.56
C GLU A 108 -3.39 -4.32 1.04
N TYR A 109 -3.91 -3.49 1.92
CA TYR A 109 -3.20 -2.42 2.61
C TYR A 109 -3.05 -2.82 4.07
N GLN A 110 -1.82 -3.09 4.49
CA GLN A 110 -1.49 -3.46 5.86
C GLN A 110 -0.69 -2.36 6.54
N LYS A 111 -0.95 -2.19 7.83
CA LYS A 111 -0.12 -1.39 8.73
C LYS A 111 0.38 -2.25 9.88
N PHE A 112 1.63 -2.04 10.22
CA PHE A 112 2.28 -2.63 11.38
C PHE A 112 2.82 -1.49 12.25
N ILE A 113 2.56 -1.57 13.54
CA ILE A 113 3.08 -0.66 14.54
C ILE A 113 4.07 -1.43 15.41
N MET A 114 5.29 -0.91 15.57
CA MET A 114 6.35 -1.59 16.32
C MET A 114 7.34 -0.61 16.96
N ASP A 115 8.20 -1.11 17.82
CA ASP A 115 9.36 -0.35 18.28
C ASP A 115 10.38 -0.21 17.12
N PRO A 116 10.90 1.01 16.86
CA PRO A 116 11.88 1.24 15.79
C PRO A 116 13.12 0.35 15.84
N VAL A 117 13.50 -0.14 17.00
CA VAL A 117 14.66 -1.03 17.20
C VAL A 117 14.54 -2.33 16.41
N TYR A 118 13.31 -2.79 16.13
CA TYR A 118 13.04 -4.04 15.41
C TYR A 118 12.94 -3.89 13.89
N LEU A 119 13.14 -2.71 13.31
CA LEU A 119 12.95 -2.49 11.87
C LEU A 119 13.77 -3.46 11.00
N ASN A 120 15.04 -3.65 11.31
CA ASN A 120 15.89 -4.55 10.53
C ASN A 120 15.46 -6.01 10.68
N GLU A 121 15.12 -6.41 11.90
CA GLU A 121 14.63 -7.77 12.19
C GLU A 121 13.30 -8.03 11.48
N PHE A 122 12.36 -7.09 11.56
CA PHE A 122 11.09 -7.15 10.84
C PHE A 122 11.31 -7.35 9.33
N THR A 123 12.17 -6.54 8.72
CA THR A 123 12.45 -6.61 7.29
C THR A 123 13.02 -7.98 6.90
N THR A 124 13.93 -8.53 7.69
CA THR A 124 14.51 -9.86 7.47
C THR A 124 13.45 -10.95 7.59
N CYS A 125 12.70 -10.96 8.69
CA CYS A 125 11.64 -11.94 8.91
C CYS A 125 10.58 -11.89 7.81
N PHE A 126 10.16 -10.69 7.41
CA PHE A 126 9.19 -10.50 6.32
C PHE A 126 9.70 -11.08 4.99
N LYS A 127 10.93 -10.75 4.60
CA LYS A 127 11.52 -11.23 3.36
C LYS A 127 11.66 -12.75 3.32
N GLU A 128 12.16 -13.34 4.38
CA GLU A 128 12.46 -14.76 4.44
C GLU A 128 11.24 -15.66 4.67
N SER A 129 10.12 -15.13 5.17
CA SER A 129 8.94 -15.96 5.48
C SER A 129 7.73 -15.69 4.58
N ILE A 130 7.51 -14.44 4.16
CA ILE A 130 6.28 -14.03 3.46
C ILE A 130 6.59 -13.60 2.02
N TYR A 131 7.48 -12.62 1.86
CA TYR A 131 7.75 -11.99 0.56
C TYR A 131 8.24 -12.97 -0.50
N LYS A 132 9.10 -13.92 -0.15
CA LYS A 132 9.64 -14.92 -1.07
C LYS A 132 8.58 -15.78 -1.76
N ASN A 133 7.39 -15.90 -1.16
CA ASN A 133 6.29 -16.68 -1.72
C ASN A 133 5.41 -15.88 -2.70
N PHE A 134 5.59 -14.57 -2.79
CA PHE A 134 4.70 -13.71 -3.58
C PHE A 134 4.71 -14.04 -5.07
N GLU A 135 5.89 -14.24 -5.65
CA GLU A 135 6.02 -14.55 -7.08
C GLU A 135 5.33 -15.86 -7.45
N SER A 136 5.58 -16.94 -6.69
CA SER A 136 4.97 -18.25 -6.93
C SER A 136 3.45 -18.26 -6.75
N LEU A 137 2.92 -17.35 -5.94
CA LEU A 137 1.50 -17.19 -5.68
C LEU A 137 0.84 -16.15 -6.62
N GLY A 138 1.57 -15.50 -7.51
CA GLY A 138 1.05 -14.46 -8.39
C GLY A 138 0.64 -13.17 -7.68
N ILE A 139 1.14 -12.94 -6.47
CA ILE A 139 0.92 -11.73 -5.69
C ILE A 139 1.79 -10.61 -6.23
N SER A 140 1.19 -9.47 -6.55
CA SER A 140 1.93 -8.27 -6.94
C SER A 140 2.37 -7.49 -5.70
N PHE A 141 3.66 -7.43 -5.43
CA PHE A 141 4.20 -6.59 -4.36
C PHE A 141 4.36 -5.14 -4.87
N LEU A 142 3.70 -4.18 -4.22
CA LEU A 142 3.82 -2.77 -4.55
C LEU A 142 4.93 -2.10 -3.74
N GLY A 143 5.07 -2.48 -2.50
CA GLY A 143 6.12 -1.96 -1.65
C GLY A 143 5.86 -2.09 -0.16
N ILE A 144 6.90 -1.73 0.59
CA ILE A 144 6.89 -1.60 2.03
C ILE A 144 7.57 -0.30 2.42
N TRP A 145 6.90 0.50 3.22
CA TRP A 145 7.27 1.89 3.47
C TRP A 145 7.13 2.25 4.95
N THR A 146 7.80 3.31 5.35
CA THR A 146 7.57 3.97 6.65
C THR A 146 7.34 5.46 6.44
N LEU A 147 6.82 6.14 7.45
CA LEU A 147 6.66 7.59 7.42
C LEU A 147 8.02 8.28 7.22
N ALA A 148 8.06 9.34 6.42
CA ALA A 148 9.24 10.14 6.22
C ALA A 148 9.66 10.90 7.50
N SER A 149 8.69 11.23 8.35
CA SER A 149 8.92 11.73 9.71
C SER A 149 9.17 10.54 10.64
N SER A 150 10.21 10.60 11.46
CA SER A 150 10.44 9.59 12.49
C SER A 150 9.27 9.54 13.46
N SER A 151 8.84 8.35 13.83
CA SER A 151 7.80 8.12 14.83
C SER A 151 8.24 7.05 15.83
N ASN A 152 7.76 7.18 17.05
CA ASN A 152 7.85 6.13 18.05
C ASN A 152 6.47 6.02 18.73
N PRO A 153 5.75 4.91 18.52
CA PRO A 153 6.16 3.71 17.77
C PRO A 153 6.29 3.96 16.25
N LEU A 154 7.07 3.12 15.59
CA LEU A 154 7.25 3.13 14.14
C LEU A 154 6.02 2.55 13.44
N GLU A 155 5.55 3.24 12.40
CA GLU A 155 4.53 2.72 11.49
C GLU A 155 5.18 2.21 10.20
N ILE A 156 4.90 0.96 9.85
CA ILE A 156 5.25 0.35 8.57
C ILE A 156 3.96 0.11 7.79
N ILE A 157 3.99 0.45 6.52
CA ILE A 157 2.90 0.26 5.57
C ILE A 157 3.38 -0.72 4.51
N GLN A 158 2.60 -1.77 4.24
CA GLN A 158 2.83 -2.73 3.17
C GLN A 158 1.63 -2.76 2.24
N MET A 159 1.89 -2.91 0.94
CA MET A 159 0.83 -3.04 -0.04
C MET A 159 1.11 -4.15 -1.05
N THR A 160 0.12 -5.02 -1.23
CA THR A 160 0.15 -6.15 -2.18
C THR A 160 -1.11 -6.18 -3.02
N GLY A 161 -1.00 -6.69 -4.24
CA GLY A 161 -2.10 -6.74 -5.21
C GLY A 161 -2.48 -8.17 -5.59
N TYR A 162 -3.78 -8.38 -5.82
CA TYR A 162 -4.42 -9.66 -6.14
C TYR A 162 -5.39 -9.50 -7.30
N ASP A 163 -5.56 -10.53 -8.11
CA ASP A 163 -6.46 -10.49 -9.27
C ASP A 163 -7.94 -10.30 -8.84
N ASN A 164 -8.34 -10.96 -7.76
CA ASN A 164 -9.68 -10.88 -7.18
C ASN A 164 -9.67 -11.35 -5.72
N ILE A 165 -10.83 -11.31 -5.06
CA ILE A 165 -10.97 -11.68 -3.66
C ILE A 165 -10.70 -13.17 -3.39
N ASN A 166 -11.06 -14.07 -4.32
CA ASN A 166 -10.78 -15.50 -4.16
C ASN A 166 -9.27 -15.77 -4.23
N HIS A 167 -8.56 -15.10 -5.17
CA HIS A 167 -7.10 -15.18 -5.24
C HIS A 167 -6.44 -14.69 -3.94
N TRP A 168 -6.93 -13.61 -3.35
CA TRP A 168 -6.46 -13.13 -2.06
C TRP A 168 -6.66 -14.18 -0.94
N GLU A 169 -7.84 -14.78 -0.85
CA GLU A 169 -8.16 -15.80 0.16
C GLU A 169 -7.29 -17.05 -0.02
N GLU A 170 -7.17 -17.56 -1.25
CA GLU A 170 -6.33 -18.72 -1.57
C GLU A 170 -4.85 -18.50 -1.21
N CYS A 171 -4.32 -17.31 -1.52
CA CYS A 171 -2.93 -16.96 -1.18
C CYS A 171 -2.73 -16.93 0.33
N ARG A 172 -3.67 -16.36 1.07
CA ARG A 172 -3.60 -16.34 2.54
C ARG A 172 -3.62 -17.74 3.13
N LEU A 173 -4.52 -18.59 2.66
CA LEU A 173 -4.58 -19.98 3.11
C LEU A 173 -3.24 -20.68 2.84
N LYS A 174 -2.65 -20.53 1.66
CA LYS A 174 -1.38 -21.15 1.31
C LYS A 174 -0.19 -20.63 2.14
N ILE A 175 -0.12 -19.32 2.40
CA ILE A 175 0.95 -18.72 3.20
C ILE A 175 0.87 -19.18 4.67
N PHE A 176 -0.34 -19.39 5.19
CA PHE A 176 -0.57 -19.74 6.59
C PHE A 176 -1.07 -21.18 6.79
N ASP A 177 -1.02 -22.03 5.73
CA ASP A 177 -1.45 -23.43 5.82
C ASP A 177 -0.51 -24.22 6.72
N THR A 178 -1.08 -24.83 7.75
CA THR A 178 -0.36 -25.63 8.73
C THR A 178 -0.29 -27.12 8.36
N ASN A 179 -0.87 -27.53 7.22
CA ASN A 179 -1.00 -28.94 6.85
C ASN A 179 0.28 -29.58 6.28
N ASN A 180 1.33 -28.78 6.02
CA ASN A 180 2.64 -29.28 5.54
C ASN A 180 3.61 -29.54 6.72
N GLU A 181 3.19 -30.26 7.73
CA GLU A 181 3.83 -30.35 9.05
C GLU A 181 5.17 -31.12 9.11
N SER A 182 5.83 -31.42 8.01
CA SER A 182 7.03 -32.29 8.03
C SER A 182 8.28 -31.73 7.35
N ASP A 183 8.31 -30.42 7.05
CA ASP A 183 9.46 -29.81 6.37
C ASP A 183 10.17 -28.80 7.29
N GLU A 184 11.49 -28.99 7.50
CA GLU A 184 12.35 -28.08 8.28
C GLU A 184 12.25 -26.61 7.75
N LEU A 185 11.99 -26.46 6.44
CA LEU A 185 11.81 -25.17 5.83
C LEU A 185 10.52 -24.49 6.33
N TRP A 186 9.44 -25.25 6.46
CA TRP A 186 8.17 -24.76 6.99
C TRP A 186 8.28 -24.32 8.45
N ASP A 187 8.97 -25.11 9.28
CA ASP A 187 9.20 -24.76 10.69
C ASP A 187 9.99 -23.46 10.82
N ARG A 188 11.01 -23.28 9.98
CA ARG A 188 11.78 -22.02 9.93
C ARG A 188 10.92 -20.85 9.53
N GLU A 189 10.11 -20.97 8.46
CA GLU A 189 9.23 -19.89 8.02
C GLU A 189 8.18 -19.55 9.07
N LYS A 190 7.63 -20.56 9.73
CA LYS A 190 6.69 -20.37 10.82
C LYS A 190 7.33 -19.60 11.98
N ALA A 191 8.52 -19.98 12.40
CA ALA A 191 9.24 -19.28 13.47
C ALA A 191 9.48 -17.80 13.12
N LEU A 192 9.80 -17.49 11.86
CA LEU A 192 9.96 -16.11 11.39
C LEU A 192 8.63 -15.34 11.39
N ARG A 193 7.51 -15.97 11.03
CA ARG A 193 6.18 -15.35 11.11
C ARG A 193 5.73 -15.11 12.54
N ASP A 194 5.94 -16.10 13.42
CA ASP A 194 5.67 -15.96 14.85
C ASP A 194 6.48 -14.79 15.44
N ARG A 195 7.75 -14.65 15.02
CA ARG A 195 8.60 -13.54 15.44
C ARG A 195 8.10 -12.19 14.92
N LEU A 196 7.59 -12.11 13.70
CA LEU A 196 6.94 -10.88 13.18
C LEU A 196 5.75 -10.47 14.05
N GLU A 197 4.95 -11.42 14.51
CA GLU A 197 3.81 -11.15 15.40
C GLU A 197 4.29 -10.65 16.77
N GLU A 198 5.34 -11.27 17.35
CA GLU A 198 5.88 -10.87 18.66
C GLU A 198 6.42 -9.42 18.68
N ILE A 199 7.11 -8.98 17.61
CA ILE A 199 7.70 -7.63 17.52
C ILE A 199 6.69 -6.58 17.05
N THR A 200 5.49 -6.99 16.65
CA THR A 200 4.41 -6.10 16.19
C THR A 200 3.46 -5.79 17.33
N ILE A 201 3.37 -4.51 17.71
CA ILE A 201 2.46 -4.03 18.78
C ILE A 201 1.01 -4.05 18.31
N GLU A 202 0.79 -3.60 17.05
CA GLU A 202 -0.54 -3.52 16.44
C GLU A 202 -0.43 -3.82 14.95
N ARG A 203 -1.40 -4.56 14.43
CA ARG A 203 -1.54 -4.83 12.99
C ARG A 203 -2.96 -4.54 12.54
N SER A 204 -3.09 -3.82 11.44
CA SER A 204 -4.37 -3.62 10.77
C SER A 204 -4.28 -3.97 9.30
N LEU A 205 -5.38 -4.47 8.74
CA LEU A 205 -5.49 -4.90 7.35
C LEU A 205 -6.81 -4.38 6.77
N ASN A 206 -6.70 -3.75 5.61
CA ASN A 206 -7.85 -3.33 4.83
C ASN A 206 -7.70 -3.86 3.39
N LEU A 207 -8.81 -4.28 2.79
CA LEU A 207 -8.86 -4.51 1.35
C LEU A 207 -9.44 -3.28 0.67
N VAL A 208 -8.80 -2.88 -0.41
CA VAL A 208 -9.25 -1.78 -1.25
C VAL A 208 -9.41 -2.26 -2.70
N LYS A 209 -10.42 -1.74 -3.39
CA LYS A 209 -10.71 -2.11 -4.76
C LYS A 209 -10.11 -1.08 -5.71
N SER A 210 -9.34 -1.55 -6.68
CA SER A 210 -8.71 -0.71 -7.69
C SER A 210 -9.73 0.17 -8.41
N ILE A 211 -9.34 1.41 -8.64
CA ILE A 211 -9.99 2.34 -9.57
C ILE A 211 -9.08 2.47 -10.79
N VAL A 212 -9.66 2.37 -11.97
CA VAL A 212 -8.91 2.45 -13.23
C VAL A 212 -8.29 3.85 -13.37
N ILE A 213 -6.97 3.87 -13.60
CA ILE A 213 -6.13 5.06 -13.72
C ILE A 213 -5.88 5.38 -15.19
#